data_20271d0bacd3c696907cb7f62bd4a871
#
_entry.id   20271d0bacd3c696907cb7f62bd4a871
#
_cell.length_a   1.000
_cell.length_b   1.000
_cell.length_c   1.000
_cell.angle_alpha   90.00
_cell.angle_beta   90.00
_cell.angle_gamma   90.00
#
_symmetry.space_group_name_H-M   'P 1'
#
loop_
_entity.id
_entity.type
_entity.pdbx_description
1 polymer ?
#
loop_
_entity_poly.entity_id
_entity_poly.type
_entity_poly.pdbx_seq_one_letter_code
_entity_poly.pdbx_strand_id
1 'polypeptide(L)'
;MNNKDLVQQAGRELFIDRDTGAIDRWWSANYRQHSALAGDGPEALRALVENVPPDFQYEPVRIFADGDLVAMHGIYRGFGPVPLVAFDIFRVADGKLAEHWDALQPAVAETASGRSQTEGPVEVTAPEQTEASRAVVLGFIDAVLTGRDPERIAEFISSEQYLQHNPSVPDGLDGLRTALTAWAEQGITVEYSTVHRSVAEGEFVLTQSEGLLGGKPTAFYDLFRVDGGKLVEHWDVVAEIPESLPHGNGLF
;
A
#
# COMPACT_ATOMS: atom_id res chain seq x y z
N MET A 1 6.04 22.01 -10.16
CA MET A 1 5.10 20.95 -9.78
C MET A 1 5.91 19.95 -8.98
N ASN A 2 5.50 19.60 -7.78
CA ASN A 2 6.16 18.52 -7.00
C ASN A 2 5.65 17.14 -7.49
N ASN A 3 6.27 16.05 -6.99
CA ASN A 3 5.93 14.71 -7.46
C ASN A 3 4.50 14.27 -7.07
N LYS A 4 3.98 14.71 -5.91
CA LYS A 4 2.58 14.44 -5.51
C LYS A 4 1.60 15.08 -6.47
N ASP A 5 1.79 16.36 -6.77
CA ASP A 5 0.95 17.09 -7.73
C ASP A 5 0.97 16.43 -9.11
N LEU A 6 2.16 15.97 -9.56
CA LEU A 6 2.31 15.32 -10.86
C LEU A 6 1.50 14.03 -10.93
N VAL A 7 1.64 13.16 -9.91
CA VAL A 7 0.92 11.87 -9.85
C VAL A 7 -0.59 12.10 -9.80
N GLN A 8 -1.06 13.04 -8.96
CA GLN A 8 -2.48 13.36 -8.86
C GLN A 8 -3.03 13.92 -10.17
N GLN A 9 -2.31 14.84 -10.82
CA GLN A 9 -2.72 15.43 -12.09
C GLN A 9 -2.79 14.35 -13.20
N ALA A 10 -1.74 13.55 -13.31
CA ALA A 10 -1.67 12.46 -14.28
C ALA A 10 -2.82 11.46 -14.11
N GLY A 11 -3.04 11.01 -12.86
CA GLY A 11 -4.12 10.09 -12.54
C GLY A 11 -5.50 10.67 -12.83
N ARG A 12 -5.73 11.95 -12.49
CA ARG A 12 -6.98 12.65 -12.79
C ARG A 12 -7.25 12.72 -14.29
N GLU A 13 -6.28 13.25 -15.06
CA GLU A 13 -6.44 13.41 -16.51
C GLU A 13 -6.72 12.05 -17.18
N LEU A 14 -5.98 11.00 -16.78
CA LEU A 14 -6.11 9.70 -17.42
C LEU A 14 -7.38 8.95 -17.01
N PHE A 15 -7.67 8.85 -15.72
CA PHE A 15 -8.73 7.97 -15.21
C PHE A 15 -10.06 8.69 -14.97
N ILE A 16 -10.06 9.97 -14.63
CA ILE A 16 -11.28 10.74 -14.37
C ILE A 16 -11.74 11.46 -15.63
N ASP A 17 -10.85 12.24 -16.25
CA ASP A 17 -11.16 12.99 -17.46
C ASP A 17 -11.14 12.09 -18.71
N ARG A 18 -10.61 10.85 -18.60
CA ARG A 18 -10.47 9.83 -19.65
C ARG A 18 -9.69 10.34 -20.88
N ASP A 19 -8.75 11.23 -20.64
CA ASP A 19 -7.87 11.75 -21.68
C ASP A 19 -6.66 10.82 -21.86
N THR A 20 -6.73 9.92 -22.84
CA THR A 20 -5.62 9.02 -23.17
C THR A 20 -4.36 9.75 -23.66
N GLY A 21 -4.47 11.03 -24.09
CA GLY A 21 -3.33 11.88 -24.39
C GLY A 21 -2.52 12.27 -23.13
N ALA A 22 -3.08 12.10 -21.93
CA ALA A 22 -2.35 12.25 -20.68
C ALA A 22 -1.15 11.29 -20.59
N ILE A 23 -1.25 10.10 -21.20
CA ILE A 23 -0.16 9.12 -21.23
C ILE A 23 1.10 9.72 -21.87
N ASP A 24 0.96 10.37 -23.02
CA ASP A 24 2.09 10.99 -23.72
C ASP A 24 2.68 12.19 -22.95
N ARG A 25 1.85 12.88 -22.15
CA ARG A 25 2.28 14.02 -21.33
C ARG A 25 3.00 13.59 -20.06
N TRP A 26 2.46 12.60 -19.34
CA TRP A 26 2.85 12.29 -17.98
C TRP A 26 3.60 10.98 -17.80
N TRP A 27 3.44 9.99 -18.68
CA TRP A 27 4.15 8.72 -18.58
C TRP A 27 5.42 8.72 -19.41
N SER A 28 6.44 8.03 -18.91
CA SER A 28 7.67 7.77 -19.65
C SER A 28 7.38 6.84 -20.84
N ALA A 29 8.08 7.05 -21.96
CA ALA A 29 8.05 6.12 -23.08
C ALA A 29 8.56 4.70 -22.70
N ASN A 30 9.39 4.62 -21.64
CA ASN A 30 9.91 3.38 -21.08
C ASN A 30 9.22 3.04 -19.74
N TYR A 31 7.96 3.42 -19.59
CA TYR A 31 7.18 3.13 -18.39
C TYR A 31 7.10 1.63 -18.11
N ARG A 32 7.36 1.25 -16.87
CA ARG A 32 7.33 -0.14 -16.41
C ARG A 32 6.16 -0.37 -15.46
N GLN A 33 5.45 -1.45 -15.69
CA GLN A 33 4.30 -1.87 -14.90
C GLN A 33 4.65 -3.09 -14.07
N HIS A 34 4.23 -3.08 -12.78
CA HIS A 34 4.35 -4.21 -11.87
C HIS A 34 2.99 -4.68 -11.33
N SER A 35 1.89 -4.03 -11.73
CA SER A 35 0.54 -4.44 -11.36
C SER A 35 0.20 -5.84 -11.88
N ALA A 36 -0.43 -6.64 -11.05
CA ALA A 36 -0.97 -7.94 -11.48
C ALA A 36 -2.14 -7.82 -12.47
N LEU A 37 -2.71 -6.62 -12.62
CA LEU A 37 -3.91 -6.36 -13.42
C LEU A 37 -3.64 -5.69 -14.78
N ALA A 38 -2.42 -5.17 -15.01
CA ALA A 38 -2.11 -4.36 -16.18
C ALA A 38 -0.87 -4.85 -16.92
N GLY A 39 -0.89 -4.79 -18.25
CA GLY A 39 0.27 -5.05 -19.08
C GLY A 39 1.32 -3.96 -19.02
N ASP A 40 2.51 -4.22 -19.55
CA ASP A 40 3.66 -3.33 -19.52
C ASP A 40 3.60 -2.23 -20.57
N GLY A 41 4.14 -1.06 -20.19
CA GLY A 41 4.35 0.07 -21.09
C GLY A 41 3.12 0.93 -21.34
N PRO A 42 3.31 2.08 -22.03
CA PRO A 42 2.26 3.08 -22.25
C PRO A 42 1.07 2.54 -23.07
N GLU A 43 1.29 1.66 -24.01
CA GLU A 43 0.21 1.14 -24.87
C GLU A 43 -0.71 0.18 -24.11
N ALA A 44 -0.16 -0.64 -23.21
CA ALA A 44 -0.99 -1.50 -22.35
C ALA A 44 -1.83 -0.66 -21.38
N LEU A 45 -1.25 0.44 -20.86
CA LEU A 45 -1.99 1.39 -20.04
C LEU A 45 -3.11 2.08 -20.82
N ARG A 46 -2.87 2.44 -22.09
CA ARG A 46 -3.90 3.01 -22.97
C ARG A 46 -5.05 2.03 -23.16
N ALA A 47 -4.73 0.78 -23.49
CA ALA A 47 -5.73 -0.28 -23.64
C ALA A 47 -6.51 -0.54 -22.34
N LEU A 48 -5.86 -0.46 -21.18
CA LEU A 48 -6.54 -0.58 -19.88
C LEU A 48 -7.58 0.54 -19.72
N VAL A 49 -7.21 1.79 -19.93
CA VAL A 49 -8.09 2.96 -19.73
C VAL A 49 -9.28 2.96 -20.71
N GLU A 50 -9.07 2.53 -21.97
CA GLU A 50 -10.14 2.40 -22.96
C GLU A 50 -11.19 1.34 -22.57
N ASN A 51 -10.80 0.36 -21.75
CA ASN A 51 -11.67 -0.72 -21.28
C ASN A 51 -12.18 -0.55 -19.83
N VAL A 52 -11.79 0.53 -19.16
CA VAL A 52 -12.29 0.83 -17.82
C VAL A 52 -13.81 1.07 -17.87
N PRO A 53 -14.61 0.44 -16.98
CA PRO A 53 -16.06 0.61 -16.95
C PRO A 53 -16.49 2.08 -16.84
N PRO A 54 -17.67 2.46 -17.39
CA PRO A 54 -18.15 3.85 -17.34
C PRO A 54 -18.33 4.42 -15.93
N ASP A 55 -18.62 3.56 -14.95
CA ASP A 55 -18.82 3.87 -13.54
C ASP A 55 -17.55 3.74 -12.69
N PHE A 56 -16.41 3.51 -13.33
CA PHE A 56 -15.12 3.48 -12.65
C PHE A 56 -14.84 4.83 -11.96
N GLN A 57 -14.39 4.73 -10.72
CA GLN A 57 -13.95 5.85 -9.90
C GLN A 57 -12.71 5.45 -9.11
N TYR A 58 -11.78 6.38 -8.98
CA TYR A 58 -10.69 6.30 -8.04
C TYR A 58 -10.81 7.43 -7.02
N GLU A 59 -10.86 7.08 -5.77
CA GLU A 59 -10.98 7.97 -4.62
C GLU A 59 -9.67 7.93 -3.81
N PRO A 60 -8.70 8.83 -4.09
CA PRO A 60 -7.48 8.92 -3.29
C PRO A 60 -7.81 9.46 -1.90
N VAL A 61 -7.27 8.81 -0.87
CA VAL A 61 -7.45 9.19 0.54
C VAL A 61 -6.18 9.81 1.08
N ARG A 62 -5.01 9.18 0.86
CA ARG A 62 -3.70 9.67 1.31
C ARG A 62 -2.70 9.66 0.17
N ILE A 63 -1.76 10.59 0.22
CA ILE A 63 -0.64 10.67 -0.71
C ILE A 63 0.63 11.09 0.03
N PHE A 64 1.70 10.33 -0.16
CA PHE A 64 3.01 10.56 0.43
C PHE A 64 4.07 10.65 -0.65
N ALA A 65 5.14 11.42 -0.42
CA ALA A 65 6.28 11.49 -1.33
C ALA A 65 7.59 11.32 -0.58
N ASP A 66 8.48 10.54 -1.16
CA ASP A 66 9.80 10.22 -0.62
C ASP A 66 10.80 10.15 -1.77
N GLY A 67 11.57 11.23 -1.97
CA GLY A 67 12.47 11.33 -3.10
C GLY A 67 11.74 11.28 -4.44
N ASP A 68 12.03 10.25 -5.21
CA ASP A 68 11.40 9.99 -6.51
C ASP A 68 10.16 9.08 -6.43
N LEU A 69 9.83 8.56 -5.24
CA LEU A 69 8.66 7.73 -5.01
C LEU A 69 7.48 8.55 -4.51
N VAL A 70 6.30 8.18 -4.99
CA VAL A 70 5.00 8.70 -4.50
C VAL A 70 4.10 7.51 -4.21
N ALA A 71 3.60 7.42 -3.00
CA ALA A 71 2.64 6.41 -2.58
C ALA A 71 1.24 7.01 -2.43
N MET A 72 0.23 6.26 -2.83
CA MET A 72 -1.18 6.61 -2.68
C MET A 72 -1.92 5.47 -1.99
N HIS A 73 -2.84 5.82 -1.10
CA HIS A 73 -3.80 4.93 -0.48
C HIS A 73 -5.19 5.40 -0.87
N GLY A 74 -6.03 4.51 -1.38
CA GLY A 74 -7.34 4.91 -1.87
C GLY A 74 -8.29 3.75 -2.13
N ILE A 75 -9.40 4.08 -2.80
CA ILE A 75 -10.46 3.14 -3.12
C ILE A 75 -10.74 3.20 -4.62
N TYR A 76 -10.71 2.05 -5.27
CA TYR A 76 -11.21 1.85 -6.62
C TYR A 76 -12.63 1.32 -6.60
N ARG A 77 -13.52 1.90 -7.41
CA ARG A 77 -14.90 1.45 -7.63
C ARG A 77 -15.10 1.14 -9.11
N GLY A 78 -15.96 0.18 -9.41
CA GLY A 78 -16.30 -0.18 -10.78
C GLY A 78 -15.40 -1.24 -11.42
N PHE A 79 -14.32 -1.71 -10.76
CA PHE A 79 -13.54 -2.85 -11.24
C PHE A 79 -14.16 -4.21 -10.94
N GLY A 80 -15.14 -4.26 -10.04
CA GLY A 80 -15.75 -5.51 -9.61
C GLY A 80 -17.03 -5.26 -8.81
N PRO A 81 -17.61 -6.31 -8.23
CA PRO A 81 -18.88 -6.22 -7.51
C PRO A 81 -18.78 -5.44 -6.19
N VAL A 82 -17.57 -5.26 -5.65
CA VAL A 82 -17.30 -4.49 -4.44
C VAL A 82 -16.16 -3.52 -4.68
N PRO A 83 -16.09 -2.41 -3.91
CA PRO A 83 -14.92 -1.53 -3.96
C PRO A 83 -13.64 -2.27 -3.59
N LEU A 84 -12.51 -1.79 -4.10
CA LEU A 84 -11.18 -2.32 -3.79
C LEU A 84 -10.39 -1.25 -3.05
N VAL A 85 -9.85 -1.59 -1.88
CA VAL A 85 -8.84 -0.77 -1.21
C VAL A 85 -7.50 -1.05 -1.86
N ALA A 86 -6.73 -0.01 -2.10
CA ALA A 86 -5.48 -0.10 -2.83
C ALA A 86 -4.37 0.74 -2.22
N PHE A 87 -3.15 0.26 -2.38
CA PHE A 87 -1.93 1.06 -2.35
C PHE A 87 -1.30 1.06 -3.74
N ASP A 88 -0.97 2.25 -4.22
CA ASP A 88 -0.23 2.49 -5.44
C ASP A 88 1.11 3.15 -5.10
N ILE A 89 2.20 2.72 -5.71
CA ILE A 89 3.50 3.36 -5.62
C ILE A 89 3.95 3.72 -7.02
N PHE A 90 4.29 4.98 -7.23
CA PHE A 90 4.83 5.48 -8.50
C PHE A 90 6.27 5.95 -8.30
N ARG A 91 7.13 5.68 -9.28
CA ARG A 91 8.42 6.34 -9.38
C ARG A 91 8.35 7.41 -10.46
N VAL A 92 8.77 8.60 -10.10
CA VAL A 92 8.85 9.77 -10.99
C VAL A 92 10.29 9.98 -11.41
N ALA A 93 10.55 10.04 -12.71
CA ALA A 93 11.85 10.34 -13.27
C ALA A 93 11.69 11.34 -14.42
N ASP A 94 12.55 12.35 -14.47
CA ASP A 94 12.53 13.40 -15.52
C ASP A 94 11.16 14.07 -15.70
N GLY A 95 10.42 14.26 -14.60
CA GLY A 95 9.09 14.85 -14.60
C GLY A 95 8.00 13.96 -15.22
N LYS A 96 8.20 12.65 -15.26
CA LYS A 96 7.27 11.65 -15.79
C LYS A 96 7.14 10.45 -14.86
N LEU A 97 5.99 9.78 -14.92
CA LEU A 97 5.75 8.49 -14.28
C LEU A 97 6.56 7.42 -15.04
N ALA A 98 7.56 6.87 -14.37
CA ALA A 98 8.50 5.93 -14.97
C ALA A 98 8.19 4.49 -14.59
N GLU A 99 7.55 4.25 -13.43
CA GLU A 99 7.32 2.91 -12.92
C GLU A 99 6.15 2.91 -11.92
N HIS A 100 5.42 1.81 -11.83
CA HIS A 100 4.24 1.68 -10.95
C HIS A 100 4.14 0.28 -10.34
N TRP A 101 3.83 0.23 -9.06
CA TRP A 101 3.50 -0.97 -8.28
C TRP A 101 2.18 -0.73 -7.57
N ASP A 102 1.38 -1.77 -7.44
CA ASP A 102 0.14 -1.71 -6.68
C ASP A 102 -0.16 -3.03 -5.96
N ALA A 103 -1.06 -2.94 -5.00
CA ALA A 103 -1.82 -4.07 -4.49
C ALA A 103 -3.25 -3.60 -4.18
N LEU A 104 -4.20 -4.48 -4.47
CA LEU A 104 -5.61 -4.24 -4.27
C LEU A 104 -6.25 -5.40 -3.50
N GLN A 105 -7.16 -5.09 -2.59
CA GLN A 105 -7.98 -6.09 -1.90
C GLN A 105 -9.45 -5.64 -1.84
N PRO A 106 -10.43 -6.57 -1.82
CA PRO A 106 -11.82 -6.23 -1.62
C PRO A 106 -12.06 -5.46 -0.32
N ALA A 107 -12.80 -4.35 -0.41
CA ALA A 107 -13.26 -3.67 0.79
C ALA A 107 -14.28 -4.53 1.54
N VAL A 108 -14.17 -4.58 2.86
CA VAL A 108 -15.13 -5.28 3.72
C VAL A 108 -16.20 -4.31 4.23
N ALA A 109 -17.38 -4.84 4.53
CA ALA A 109 -18.46 -4.03 5.09
C ALA A 109 -18.17 -3.57 6.52
N GLU A 110 -17.45 -4.40 7.29
CA GLU A 110 -17.07 -4.16 8.67
C GLU A 110 -15.74 -4.85 8.96
N THR A 111 -14.79 -4.13 9.56
CA THR A 111 -13.53 -4.69 10.04
C THR A 111 -13.66 -5.19 11.47
N ALA A 112 -12.72 -5.98 11.94
CA ALA A 112 -12.70 -6.49 13.31
C ALA A 112 -12.59 -5.39 14.37
N SER A 113 -12.03 -4.24 14.03
CA SER A 113 -11.94 -3.05 14.90
C SER A 113 -13.18 -2.16 14.84
N GLY A 114 -14.08 -2.37 13.87
CA GLY A 114 -15.20 -1.49 13.54
C GLY A 114 -14.79 -0.23 12.76
N ARG A 115 -13.50 -0.08 12.39
CA ARG A 115 -12.99 1.05 11.60
C ARG A 115 -13.10 0.76 10.11
N SER A 116 -13.24 1.81 9.30
CA SER A 116 -13.08 1.67 7.85
C SER A 116 -11.62 1.38 7.50
N GLN A 117 -11.39 0.62 6.44
CA GLN A 117 -10.04 0.33 5.93
C GLN A 117 -9.28 1.58 5.45
N THR A 118 -9.93 2.72 5.32
CA THR A 118 -9.33 3.95 4.79
C THR A 118 -9.52 5.18 5.66
N GLU A 119 -10.27 5.12 6.76
CA GLU A 119 -10.42 6.27 7.67
C GLU A 119 -9.11 6.60 8.41
N GLY A 120 -9.11 7.70 9.15
CA GLY A 120 -7.99 8.18 9.96
C GLY A 120 -7.29 9.41 9.36
N PRO A 121 -6.17 9.87 9.94
CA PRO A 121 -5.44 11.05 9.49
C PRO A 121 -4.95 10.92 8.06
N VAL A 122 -4.99 12.03 7.31
CA VAL A 122 -4.58 12.06 5.88
C VAL A 122 -3.42 13.01 5.62
N GLU A 123 -3.22 14.00 6.49
CA GLU A 123 -2.19 15.02 6.34
C GLU A 123 -0.92 14.63 7.07
N VAL A 124 0.22 14.91 6.48
CA VAL A 124 1.53 14.80 7.12
C VAL A 124 1.73 16.02 8.03
N THR A 125 1.91 15.78 9.32
CA THR A 125 2.03 16.84 10.34
C THR A 125 3.41 16.97 10.94
N ALA A 126 4.27 15.97 10.78
CA ALA A 126 5.60 15.88 11.38
C ALA A 126 6.69 15.53 10.34
N PRO A 127 6.89 16.37 9.29
CA PRO A 127 7.82 16.04 8.18
C PRO A 127 9.28 15.84 8.64
N GLU A 128 9.68 16.44 9.76
CA GLU A 128 11.01 16.27 10.35
C GLU A 128 11.25 14.88 10.95
N GLN A 129 10.20 14.09 11.18
CA GLN A 129 10.29 12.76 11.78
C GLN A 129 10.46 11.64 10.74
N THR A 130 10.48 11.93 9.44
CA THR A 130 10.48 10.95 8.35
C THR A 130 11.47 9.80 8.58
N GLU A 131 12.74 10.09 8.82
CA GLU A 131 13.75 9.04 8.99
C GLU A 131 13.62 8.30 10.34
N ALA A 132 13.19 8.98 11.39
CA ALA A 132 12.92 8.35 12.68
C ALA A 132 11.72 7.38 12.58
N SER A 133 10.66 7.80 11.90
CA SER A 133 9.48 6.96 11.65
C SER A 133 9.83 5.74 10.80
N ARG A 134 10.60 5.94 9.72
CA ARG A 134 11.12 4.84 8.88
C ARG A 134 11.92 3.83 9.69
N ALA A 135 12.82 4.29 10.56
CA ALA A 135 13.63 3.42 11.38
C ALA A 135 12.78 2.57 12.36
N VAL A 136 11.74 3.15 12.95
CA VAL A 136 10.80 2.42 13.83
C VAL A 136 10.08 1.31 13.05
N VAL A 137 9.52 1.63 11.89
CA VAL A 137 8.76 0.67 11.06
C VAL A 137 9.65 -0.45 10.54
N LEU A 138 10.80 -0.13 9.96
CA LEU A 138 11.72 -1.14 9.44
C LEU A 138 12.29 -2.01 10.57
N GLY A 139 12.56 -1.41 11.75
CA GLY A 139 12.95 -2.14 12.95
C GLY A 139 11.88 -3.11 13.45
N PHE A 140 10.60 -2.71 13.41
CA PHE A 140 9.46 -3.55 13.73
C PHE A 140 9.34 -4.74 12.77
N ILE A 141 9.41 -4.48 11.48
CA ILE A 141 9.33 -5.56 10.47
C ILE A 141 10.49 -6.53 10.65
N ASP A 142 11.73 -6.03 10.76
CA ASP A 142 12.93 -6.88 10.90
C ASP A 142 12.91 -7.70 12.20
N ALA A 143 12.53 -7.15 13.31
CA ALA A 143 12.52 -7.86 14.59
C ALA A 143 11.30 -8.76 14.74
N VAL A 144 10.10 -8.25 14.43
CA VAL A 144 8.84 -8.88 14.81
C VAL A 144 8.22 -9.68 13.66
N LEU A 145 8.02 -9.03 12.50
CA LEU A 145 7.27 -9.67 11.40
C LEU A 145 8.10 -10.72 10.66
N THR A 146 9.43 -10.59 10.59
CA THR A 146 10.30 -11.68 10.09
C THR A 146 10.45 -12.83 11.08
N GLY A 147 9.91 -12.70 12.30
CA GLY A 147 9.99 -13.74 13.35
C GLY A 147 11.34 -13.89 14.04
N ARG A 148 12.28 -12.93 13.86
CA ARG A 148 13.60 -13.00 14.53
C ARG A 148 13.52 -12.85 16.04
N ASP A 149 12.67 -11.92 16.50
CA ASP A 149 12.47 -11.62 17.92
C ASP A 149 11.04 -11.08 18.16
N PRO A 150 10.01 -11.94 18.01
CA PRO A 150 8.61 -11.50 18.12
C PRO A 150 8.23 -11.01 19.53
N GLU A 151 8.98 -11.40 20.56
CA GLU A 151 8.74 -10.93 21.94
C GLU A 151 8.94 -9.42 22.07
N ARG A 152 9.72 -8.80 21.19
CA ARG A 152 9.96 -7.35 21.18
C ARG A 152 8.80 -6.51 20.68
N ILE A 153 7.68 -7.10 20.30
CA ILE A 153 6.52 -6.41 19.74
C ILE A 153 6.08 -5.18 20.58
N ALA A 154 6.13 -5.28 21.89
CA ALA A 154 5.78 -4.20 22.81
C ALA A 154 6.81 -3.04 22.83
N GLU A 155 8.01 -3.24 22.26
CA GLU A 155 8.98 -2.17 22.09
C GLU A 155 8.60 -1.22 20.95
N PHE A 156 7.84 -1.71 19.98
CA PHE A 156 7.46 -0.95 18.77
C PHE A 156 6.04 -0.42 18.82
N ILE A 157 5.07 -1.20 19.30
CA ILE A 157 3.66 -0.83 19.33
C ILE A 157 3.34 -0.03 20.59
N SER A 158 2.56 1.04 20.44
CA SER A 158 2.09 1.85 21.56
C SER A 158 1.14 1.03 22.45
N SER A 159 1.34 1.13 23.77
CA SER A 159 0.43 0.55 24.77
C SER A 159 -0.82 1.38 25.00
N GLU A 160 -0.81 2.65 24.59
CA GLU A 160 -1.93 3.58 24.80
C GLU A 160 -2.92 3.54 23.64
N GLN A 161 -2.39 3.44 22.41
CA GLN A 161 -3.20 3.46 21.20
C GLN A 161 -2.50 2.67 20.09
N TYR A 162 -3.19 1.72 19.51
CA TYR A 162 -2.82 1.09 18.24
C TYR A 162 -4.09 0.80 17.46
N LEU A 163 -4.44 1.70 16.54
CA LEU A 163 -5.65 1.61 15.74
C LEU A 163 -5.41 0.70 14.54
N GLN A 164 -6.37 -0.19 14.27
CA GLN A 164 -6.29 -1.17 13.21
C GLN A 164 -7.35 -0.94 12.14
N HIS A 165 -6.91 -1.01 10.89
CA HIS A 165 -7.76 -0.93 9.71
C HIS A 165 -7.73 -2.21 8.88
N ASN A 166 -6.96 -3.23 9.32
CA ASN A 166 -6.98 -4.57 8.75
C ASN A 166 -8.37 -5.20 8.94
N PRO A 167 -8.92 -5.91 7.93
CA PRO A 167 -10.22 -6.56 8.05
C PRO A 167 -10.40 -7.47 9.25
N SER A 168 -9.34 -8.15 9.68
CA SER A 168 -9.41 -9.26 10.64
C SER A 168 -8.72 -9.01 11.97
N VAL A 169 -8.10 -7.81 12.15
CA VAL A 169 -7.31 -7.50 13.36
C VAL A 169 -8.02 -6.43 14.19
N PRO A 170 -8.35 -6.70 15.45
CA PRO A 170 -8.89 -5.70 16.37
C PRO A 170 -7.84 -4.65 16.79
N ASP A 171 -8.32 -3.53 17.37
CA ASP A 171 -7.46 -2.48 17.93
C ASP A 171 -6.58 -3.00 19.09
N GLY A 172 -5.43 -2.35 19.25
CA GLY A 172 -4.50 -2.56 20.35
C GLY A 172 -3.57 -3.75 20.19
N LEU A 173 -2.53 -3.77 21.01
CA LEU A 173 -1.55 -4.85 21.02
C LEU A 173 -2.18 -6.21 21.35
N ASP A 174 -3.16 -6.23 22.27
CA ASP A 174 -3.87 -7.47 22.64
C ASP A 174 -4.79 -7.95 21.49
N GLY A 175 -5.39 -7.01 20.73
CA GLY A 175 -6.15 -7.33 19.52
C GLY A 175 -5.28 -8.01 18.47
N LEU A 176 -4.10 -7.46 18.21
CA LEU A 176 -3.12 -8.06 17.28
C LEU A 176 -2.69 -9.45 17.76
N ARG A 177 -2.34 -9.61 19.04
CA ARG A 177 -1.96 -10.92 19.60
C ARG A 177 -3.08 -11.95 19.48
N THR A 178 -4.32 -11.53 19.74
CA THR A 178 -5.50 -12.39 19.61
C THR A 178 -5.68 -12.85 18.16
N ALA A 179 -5.55 -11.96 17.18
CA ALA A 179 -5.66 -12.30 15.77
C ALA A 179 -4.55 -13.28 15.34
N LEU A 180 -3.30 -13.00 15.70
CA LEU A 180 -2.16 -13.89 15.38
C LEU A 180 -2.33 -15.27 15.99
N THR A 181 -2.81 -15.36 17.24
CA THR A 181 -3.08 -16.64 17.91
C THR A 181 -4.19 -17.41 17.20
N ALA A 182 -5.31 -16.75 16.87
CA ALA A 182 -6.43 -17.37 16.18
C ALA A 182 -6.03 -17.89 14.78
N TRP A 183 -5.17 -17.18 14.07
CA TRP A 183 -4.64 -17.62 12.78
C TRP A 183 -3.72 -18.84 12.95
N ALA A 184 -2.82 -18.82 13.93
CA ALA A 184 -1.95 -19.96 14.22
C ALA A 184 -2.74 -21.23 14.60
N GLU A 185 -3.81 -21.10 15.37
CA GLU A 185 -4.72 -22.23 15.69
C GLU A 185 -5.43 -22.80 14.44
N GLN A 186 -5.61 -22.00 13.41
CA GLN A 186 -6.15 -22.41 12.11
C GLN A 186 -5.06 -22.90 11.14
N GLY A 187 -3.81 -22.93 11.56
CA GLY A 187 -2.67 -23.30 10.71
C GLY A 187 -2.27 -22.22 9.72
N ILE A 188 -2.73 -20.98 9.90
CA ILE A 188 -2.37 -19.84 9.07
C ILE A 188 -1.15 -19.15 9.69
N THR A 189 -0.01 -19.23 9.00
CA THR A 189 1.22 -18.51 9.36
C THR A 189 1.33 -17.22 8.56
N VAL A 190 1.92 -16.20 9.16
CA VAL A 190 2.28 -14.95 8.51
C VAL A 190 3.80 -14.83 8.54
N GLU A 191 4.43 -14.78 7.39
CA GLU A 191 5.88 -14.77 7.27
C GLU A 191 6.30 -13.62 6.33
N TYR A 192 7.10 -12.69 6.83
CA TYR A 192 7.73 -11.65 6.03
C TYR A 192 9.14 -12.09 5.66
N SER A 193 9.51 -12.03 4.39
CA SER A 193 10.83 -12.43 3.92
C SER A 193 11.70 -11.27 3.47
N THR A 194 11.12 -10.34 2.70
CA THR A 194 11.86 -9.24 2.08
C THR A 194 11.02 -7.96 2.09
N VAL A 195 11.62 -6.85 2.54
CA VAL A 195 11.10 -5.50 2.29
C VAL A 195 11.74 -4.98 1.01
N HIS A 196 10.96 -4.82 -0.04
CA HIS A 196 11.42 -4.33 -1.35
C HIS A 196 11.53 -2.81 -1.37
N ARG A 197 10.56 -2.11 -0.77
CA ARG A 197 10.48 -0.64 -0.72
C ARG A 197 9.91 -0.14 0.58
N SER A 198 10.33 1.08 0.94
CA SER A 198 9.62 1.91 1.91
C SER A 198 9.44 3.32 1.34
N VAL A 199 8.26 3.89 1.52
CA VAL A 199 7.94 5.29 1.18
C VAL A 199 7.52 5.97 2.47
N ALA A 200 8.26 6.96 2.92
CA ALA A 200 8.02 7.62 4.19
C ALA A 200 7.90 9.13 4.00
N GLU A 201 6.92 9.73 4.66
CA GLU A 201 6.80 11.18 4.79
C GLU A 201 6.23 11.51 6.16
N GLY A 202 7.03 12.20 6.98
CA GLY A 202 6.66 12.54 8.37
C GLY A 202 6.45 11.29 9.24
N GLU A 203 5.27 11.22 9.82
CA GLU A 203 4.82 10.13 10.70
C GLU A 203 4.33 8.89 9.93
N PHE A 204 4.15 8.97 8.61
CA PHE A 204 3.64 7.87 7.78
C PHE A 204 4.76 7.12 7.06
N VAL A 205 4.69 5.79 7.10
CA VAL A 205 5.62 4.90 6.40
C VAL A 205 4.85 3.76 5.76
N LEU A 206 4.84 3.73 4.44
CA LEU A 206 4.37 2.58 3.66
C LEU A 206 5.54 1.65 3.37
N THR A 207 5.34 0.35 3.59
CA THR A 207 6.29 -0.68 3.14
C THR A 207 5.63 -1.60 2.11
N GLN A 208 6.41 -2.03 1.14
CA GLN A 208 6.06 -3.09 0.20
C GLN A 208 6.95 -4.29 0.51
N SER A 209 6.34 -5.35 0.98
CA SER A 209 7.05 -6.54 1.43
C SER A 209 6.55 -7.80 0.72
N GLU A 210 7.41 -8.81 0.66
CA GLU A 210 7.12 -10.14 0.16
C GLU A 210 7.20 -11.15 1.30
N GLY A 211 6.33 -12.18 1.25
CA GLY A 211 6.36 -13.26 2.22
C GLY A 211 5.34 -14.34 1.92
N LEU A 212 4.88 -15.01 2.97
CA LEU A 212 3.86 -16.06 2.90
C LEU A 212 2.70 -15.76 3.87
N LEU A 213 1.49 -15.99 3.41
CA LEU A 213 0.29 -16.05 4.25
C LEU A 213 -0.36 -17.42 4.07
N GLY A 214 -0.38 -18.23 5.14
CA GLY A 214 -0.88 -19.60 5.08
C GLY A 214 -0.14 -20.46 4.05
N GLY A 215 1.16 -20.23 3.87
CA GLY A 215 2.01 -20.93 2.92
C GLY A 215 1.90 -20.46 1.47
N LYS A 216 1.10 -19.43 1.18
CA LYS A 216 0.94 -18.87 -0.17
C LYS A 216 1.81 -17.61 -0.34
N PRO A 217 2.52 -17.48 -1.48
CA PRO A 217 3.24 -16.26 -1.82
C PRO A 217 2.33 -15.03 -1.74
N THR A 218 2.75 -14.01 -0.99
CA THR A 218 1.91 -12.86 -0.66
C THR A 218 2.72 -11.57 -0.69
N ALA A 219 2.13 -10.54 -1.29
CA ALA A 219 2.59 -9.16 -1.21
C ALA A 219 1.86 -8.46 -0.07
N PHE A 220 2.62 -7.83 0.81
CA PHE A 220 2.11 -7.04 1.93
C PHE A 220 2.45 -5.58 1.67
N TYR A 221 1.42 -4.74 1.65
CA TYR A 221 1.53 -3.29 1.62
C TYR A 221 1.02 -2.77 2.95
N ASP A 222 1.95 -2.41 3.84
CA ASP A 222 1.64 -2.00 5.20
C ASP A 222 1.94 -0.51 5.37
N LEU A 223 0.92 0.27 5.71
CA LEU A 223 1.05 1.66 6.07
C LEU A 223 0.97 1.79 7.59
N PHE A 224 2.01 2.35 8.17
CA PHE A 224 2.06 2.65 9.60
C PHE A 224 2.08 4.15 9.84
N ARG A 225 1.45 4.57 10.93
CA ARG A 225 1.64 5.90 11.52
C ARG A 225 2.41 5.76 12.83
N VAL A 226 3.41 6.60 12.96
CA VAL A 226 4.33 6.63 14.12
C VAL A 226 4.08 7.90 14.93
N ASP A 227 3.92 7.77 16.23
CA ASP A 227 3.86 8.89 17.16
C ASP A 227 4.65 8.56 18.43
N GLY A 228 5.43 9.53 18.92
CA GLY A 228 6.29 9.33 20.10
C GLY A 228 7.28 8.15 19.96
N GLY A 229 7.69 7.82 18.72
CA GLY A 229 8.60 6.70 18.44
C GLY A 229 7.93 5.32 18.53
N LYS A 230 6.60 5.25 18.48
CA LYS A 230 5.79 4.03 18.52
C LYS A 230 4.81 3.96 17.35
N LEU A 231 4.49 2.74 16.92
CA LEU A 231 3.40 2.47 16.00
C LEU A 231 2.07 2.71 16.73
N VAL A 232 1.26 3.62 16.21
CA VAL A 232 -0.03 4.01 16.80
C VAL A 232 -1.23 3.70 15.89
N GLU A 233 -0.98 3.39 14.62
CA GLU A 233 -2.04 3.08 13.65
C GLU A 233 -1.48 2.29 12.46
N HIS A 234 -2.30 1.41 11.89
CA HIS A 234 -1.91 0.52 10.81
C HIS A 234 -3.06 0.29 9.82
N TRP A 235 -2.74 0.40 8.55
CA TRP A 235 -3.57 0.02 7.39
C TRP A 235 -2.78 -0.96 6.54
N ASP A 236 -3.47 -1.87 5.89
CA ASP A 236 -2.81 -2.78 4.95
C ASP A 236 -3.65 -3.12 3.72
N VAL A 237 -2.95 -3.61 2.72
CA VAL A 237 -3.47 -4.40 1.62
C VAL A 237 -2.61 -5.65 1.50
N VAL A 238 -3.26 -6.79 1.60
CA VAL A 238 -2.62 -8.11 1.53
C VAL A 238 -3.13 -8.82 0.28
N ALA A 239 -2.23 -9.10 -0.65
CA ALA A 239 -2.58 -9.68 -1.95
C ALA A 239 -1.76 -10.94 -2.23
N GLU A 240 -2.43 -12.03 -2.63
CA GLU A 240 -1.75 -13.24 -3.11
C GLU A 240 -0.97 -12.91 -4.40
N ILE A 241 0.29 -13.33 -4.48
CA ILE A 241 1.11 -13.17 -5.69
C ILE A 241 0.63 -14.20 -6.71
N PRO A 242 0.14 -13.77 -7.89
CA PRO A 242 -0.36 -14.69 -8.90
C PRO A 242 0.78 -15.50 -9.52
N GLU A 243 0.49 -16.72 -9.99
CA GLU A 243 1.46 -17.60 -10.67
C GLU A 243 2.00 -16.99 -11.99
N SER A 244 1.24 -16.09 -12.61
CA SER A 244 1.65 -15.40 -13.83
C SER A 244 1.20 -13.95 -13.82
N LEU A 245 2.05 -13.08 -14.35
CA LEU A 245 1.77 -11.66 -14.53
C LEU A 245 1.56 -11.34 -16.02
N PRO A 246 0.80 -10.29 -16.37
CA PRO A 246 0.61 -9.87 -17.75
C PRO A 246 1.85 -9.20 -18.36
N HIS A 247 2.98 -9.24 -17.66
CA HIS A 247 4.27 -8.66 -18.04
C HIS A 247 5.45 -9.47 -17.46
N GLY A 248 6.67 -9.14 -17.88
CA GLY A 248 7.91 -9.81 -17.43
C GLY A 248 8.69 -9.08 -16.34
N ASN A 249 8.16 -8.00 -15.74
CA ASN A 249 8.91 -7.14 -14.82
C ASN A 249 8.97 -7.65 -13.37
N GLY A 250 8.14 -8.66 -13.02
CA GLY A 250 7.90 -9.06 -11.63
C GLY A 250 6.91 -8.13 -10.92
N LEU A 251 6.51 -8.54 -9.71
CA LEU A 251 5.57 -7.76 -8.90
C LEU A 251 6.28 -6.70 -8.03
N PHE A 252 7.61 -6.82 -7.85
CA PHE A 252 8.41 -5.97 -6.98
C PHE A 252 9.51 -5.21 -7.72
#